data_8ffef734c0983bd7d6b9801d98c0afeb
#
_entry.id   8ffef734c0983bd7d6b9801d98c0afeb
#
_cell.length_a   1.000
_cell.length_b   1.000
_cell.length_c   1.000
_cell.angle_alpha   90.00
_cell.angle_beta   90.00
_cell.angle_gamma   90.00
#
_symmetry.space_group_name_H-M   'P 1'
#
loop_
_entity.id
_entity.type
_entity.pdbx_description
1 polymer ?
#
loop_
_entity_poly.entity_id
_entity_poly.type
_entity_poly.pdbx_seq_one_letter_code
_entity_poly.pdbx_strand_id
1 'polypeptide(L)'
;MIPFLDLKKINARFQSEFAPAFSEFLASTEFSQYNSVFVTDSILSRNHFLKSFIGGAFVTICMTGLDQDMMQKNLSCRNLKDAQKNMVVFSFVLVFVTGLFMLLGSLLYIYAESQGIEVPLMDGSPKTDLLFPEIALNGRLGIAVAVTFILGLIAAAYSSADSALTSLTTSFCIDFLNLEKYPEKKQKSIRKKTHIGMSVLLILVVILFKYILDRNVIDGLLTVAGYTYGPLLGLFAFGIFTSYKIHDRHVWWVLLGALALISIIGNLDAATLGGYQLGYELLPLNGLLTFLGLVLIRRK
;
A
#
# COMPACT_ATOMS: atom_id res chain seq x y z
N MET A 1 -12.68 -31.77 28.42
CA MET A 1 -12.58 -31.41 26.99
C MET A 1 -13.57 -30.27 26.75
N ILE A 2 -13.11 -29.02 26.69
CA ILE A 2 -13.97 -27.86 26.51
C ILE A 2 -14.39 -27.85 25.03
N PRO A 3 -15.66 -27.80 24.67
CA PRO A 3 -16.11 -27.84 23.28
C PRO A 3 -15.95 -26.45 22.66
N PHE A 4 -14.70 -26.05 22.44
CA PHE A 4 -14.34 -24.75 21.86
C PHE A 4 -14.15 -24.87 20.35
N LEU A 5 -15.01 -25.14 19.59
CA LEU A 5 -15.16 -25.16 18.13
C LEU A 5 -15.70 -26.51 17.66
N ASP A 6 -16.97 -26.64 17.62
CA ASP A 6 -17.57 -27.70 16.83
C ASP A 6 -17.55 -27.30 15.35
N LEU A 7 -16.38 -27.57 14.73
CA LEU A 7 -16.15 -27.29 13.30
C LEU A 7 -17.20 -27.98 12.39
N LYS A 8 -17.78 -29.10 12.81
CA LYS A 8 -18.89 -29.76 12.09
C LYS A 8 -20.15 -28.94 12.13
N LYS A 9 -20.48 -28.31 13.27
CA LYS A 9 -21.67 -27.50 13.44
C LYS A 9 -21.54 -26.14 12.72
N ILE A 10 -20.33 -25.56 12.74
CA ILE A 10 -19.98 -24.35 11.98
C ILE A 10 -20.02 -24.65 10.47
N ASN A 11 -19.46 -25.79 10.05
CA ASN A 11 -19.42 -26.17 8.63
C ASN A 11 -20.82 -26.56 8.11
N ALA A 12 -21.67 -27.14 8.92
CA ALA A 12 -23.07 -27.44 8.57
C ALA A 12 -23.91 -26.16 8.41
N ARG A 13 -23.71 -25.16 9.29
CA ARG A 13 -24.32 -23.84 9.15
C ARG A 13 -23.81 -23.10 7.90
N PHE A 14 -22.51 -23.16 7.65
CA PHE A 14 -21.92 -22.59 6.48
C PHE A 14 -22.49 -23.18 5.17
N GLN A 15 -22.67 -24.50 5.12
CA GLN A 15 -23.23 -25.16 3.92
C GLN A 15 -24.73 -24.94 3.75
N SER A 16 -25.50 -24.88 4.84
CA SER A 16 -26.97 -24.80 4.74
C SER A 16 -27.52 -23.39 4.62
N GLU A 17 -26.89 -22.41 5.23
CA GLU A 17 -27.39 -21.04 5.30
C GLU A 17 -26.56 -20.07 4.45
N PHE A 18 -25.25 -20.17 4.52
CA PHE A 18 -24.32 -19.21 3.92
C PHE A 18 -24.03 -19.50 2.45
N ALA A 19 -23.82 -20.76 2.07
CA ALA A 19 -23.50 -21.09 0.68
C ALA A 19 -24.64 -20.79 -0.30
N PRO A 20 -25.93 -21.06 0.02
CA PRO A 20 -27.05 -20.65 -0.81
C PRO A 20 -27.21 -19.12 -0.89
N ALA A 21 -27.17 -18.41 0.25
CA ALA A 21 -27.24 -16.95 0.28
C ALA A 21 -26.10 -16.29 -0.49
N PHE A 22 -24.91 -16.85 -0.41
CA PHE A 22 -23.75 -16.38 -1.14
C PHE A 22 -23.88 -16.61 -2.66
N SER A 23 -24.40 -17.79 -3.08
CA SER A 23 -24.64 -18.06 -4.51
C SER A 23 -25.75 -17.20 -5.09
N GLU A 24 -26.80 -16.92 -4.31
CA GLU A 24 -27.89 -16.02 -4.67
C GLU A 24 -27.41 -14.57 -4.80
N PHE A 25 -26.55 -14.11 -3.88
CA PHE A 25 -25.92 -12.80 -3.97
C PHE A 25 -25.01 -12.66 -5.19
N LEU A 26 -24.15 -13.65 -5.48
CA LEU A 26 -23.32 -13.64 -6.68
C LEU A 26 -24.13 -13.61 -7.97
N ALA A 27 -25.35 -14.13 -7.94
CA ALA A 27 -26.30 -14.10 -9.07
C ALA A 27 -27.19 -12.84 -9.09
N SER A 28 -27.14 -12.02 -8.03
CA SER A 28 -27.98 -10.83 -7.92
C SER A 28 -27.54 -9.70 -8.85
N THR A 29 -28.49 -8.88 -9.27
CA THR A 29 -28.24 -7.65 -10.04
C THR A 29 -27.42 -6.63 -9.22
N GLU A 30 -27.52 -6.64 -7.90
CA GLU A 30 -26.71 -5.80 -7.02
C GLU A 30 -25.21 -6.15 -7.12
N PHE A 31 -24.86 -7.44 -7.08
CA PHE A 31 -23.47 -7.85 -7.28
C PHE A 31 -22.96 -7.48 -8.68
N SER A 32 -23.81 -7.53 -9.71
CA SER A 32 -23.40 -7.14 -11.06
C SER A 32 -23.05 -5.67 -11.20
N GLN A 33 -23.64 -4.78 -10.39
CA GLN A 33 -23.30 -3.36 -10.35
C GLN A 33 -21.92 -3.10 -9.70
N TYR A 34 -21.52 -3.94 -8.74
CA TYR A 34 -20.21 -3.85 -8.08
C TYR A 34 -19.12 -4.70 -8.75
N ASN A 35 -19.48 -5.55 -9.72
CA ASN A 35 -18.62 -6.55 -10.34
C ASN A 35 -17.94 -6.09 -11.62
N SER A 36 -18.01 -4.82 -12.01
CA SER A 36 -17.26 -4.34 -13.16
C SER A 36 -15.78 -4.16 -12.84
N VAL A 37 -15.05 -5.28 -12.84
CA VAL A 37 -13.58 -5.30 -12.72
C VAL A 37 -12.93 -4.52 -13.88
N PHE A 38 -13.58 -4.50 -15.03
CA PHE A 38 -13.10 -3.83 -16.24
C PHE A 38 -13.97 -2.59 -16.55
N VAL A 39 -13.65 -1.47 -15.93
CA VAL A 39 -14.25 -0.18 -16.24
C VAL A 39 -13.64 0.36 -17.53
N THR A 40 -14.32 0.24 -18.66
CA THR A 40 -13.82 0.63 -19.99
C THR A 40 -14.63 1.75 -20.64
N ASP A 41 -15.62 2.31 -19.95
CA ASP A 41 -16.60 3.25 -20.51
C ASP A 41 -15.96 4.54 -21.05
N SER A 42 -15.00 5.11 -20.32
CA SER A 42 -14.31 6.33 -20.75
C SER A 42 -12.89 6.37 -20.25
N ILE A 43 -11.94 6.55 -21.17
CA ILE A 43 -10.52 6.75 -20.83
C ILE A 43 -10.27 8.04 -20.05
N LEU A 44 -11.21 8.97 -20.07
CA LEU A 44 -11.15 10.20 -19.30
C LEU A 44 -11.40 9.96 -17.81
N SER A 45 -12.12 8.88 -17.46
CA SER A 45 -12.41 8.50 -16.09
C SER A 45 -11.13 8.13 -15.32
N ARG A 46 -11.06 8.51 -14.03
CA ARG A 46 -9.95 8.14 -13.13
C ARG A 46 -9.80 6.62 -13.00
N ASN A 47 -10.92 5.90 -12.97
CA ASN A 47 -10.97 4.46 -12.69
C ASN A 47 -10.93 3.59 -13.97
N HIS A 48 -10.59 4.16 -15.14
CA HIS A 48 -10.48 3.37 -16.37
C HIS A 48 -9.45 2.24 -16.20
N PHE A 49 -9.83 1.02 -16.64
CA PHE A 49 -9.03 -0.18 -16.43
C PHE A 49 -7.55 -0.04 -16.85
N LEU A 50 -7.28 0.47 -18.05
CA LEU A 50 -5.89 0.64 -18.53
C LEU A 50 -5.08 1.59 -17.65
N LYS A 51 -5.67 2.68 -17.17
CA LYS A 51 -5.00 3.64 -16.28
C LYS A 51 -4.66 3.00 -14.95
N SER A 52 -5.65 2.31 -14.35
CA SER A 52 -5.47 1.59 -13.08
C SER A 52 -4.47 0.46 -13.21
N PHE A 53 -4.48 -0.30 -14.32
CA PHE A 53 -3.56 -1.39 -14.58
C PHE A 53 -2.12 -0.88 -14.75
N ILE A 54 -1.91 0.10 -15.62
CA ILE A 54 -0.56 0.68 -15.86
C ILE A 54 -0.04 1.35 -14.59
N GLY A 55 -0.85 2.22 -13.98
CA GLY A 55 -0.47 2.91 -12.74
C GLY A 55 -0.16 1.90 -11.62
N GLY A 56 -1.00 0.89 -11.42
CA GLY A 56 -0.79 -0.18 -10.44
C GLY A 56 0.47 -1.01 -10.72
N ALA A 57 0.79 -1.29 -11.98
CA ALA A 57 2.05 -1.96 -12.35
C ALA A 57 3.27 -1.13 -11.93
N PHE A 58 3.27 0.18 -12.18
CA PHE A 58 4.36 1.06 -11.73
C PHE A 58 4.42 1.20 -10.21
N VAL A 59 3.28 1.28 -9.52
CA VAL A 59 3.24 1.23 -8.05
C VAL A 59 3.89 -0.05 -7.53
N THR A 60 3.53 -1.20 -8.10
CA THR A 60 4.09 -2.50 -7.72
C THR A 60 5.60 -2.57 -7.97
N ILE A 61 6.08 -2.08 -9.12
CA ILE A 61 7.52 -2.00 -9.43
C ILE A 61 8.25 -1.17 -8.38
N CYS A 62 7.69 -0.02 -7.99
CA CYS A 62 8.29 0.85 -6.98
C CYS A 62 8.28 0.20 -5.59
N MET A 63 7.14 -0.32 -5.15
CA MET A 63 6.98 -0.90 -3.81
C MET A 63 7.77 -2.20 -3.62
N THR A 64 8.00 -2.97 -4.68
CA THR A 64 8.75 -4.23 -4.59
C THR A 64 10.21 -4.10 -4.99
N GLY A 65 10.54 -3.20 -5.90
CA GLY A 65 11.88 -3.07 -6.48
C GLY A 65 12.70 -1.91 -5.91
N LEU A 66 12.05 -0.86 -5.36
CA LEU A 66 12.73 0.32 -4.83
C LEU A 66 12.57 0.48 -3.31
N ASP A 67 11.68 -0.31 -2.71
CA ASP A 67 11.46 -0.30 -1.27
C ASP A 67 12.55 -1.09 -0.55
N GLN A 68 13.18 -0.47 0.44
CA GLN A 68 14.31 -1.05 1.17
C GLN A 68 13.91 -2.31 1.95
N ASP A 69 12.70 -2.36 2.51
CA ASP A 69 12.23 -3.51 3.27
C ASP A 69 12.07 -4.76 2.38
N MET A 70 11.43 -4.60 1.22
CA MET A 70 11.24 -5.68 0.26
C MET A 70 12.56 -6.10 -0.37
N MET A 71 13.44 -5.15 -0.68
CA MET A 71 14.77 -5.45 -1.23
C MET A 71 15.65 -6.22 -0.26
N GLN A 72 15.68 -5.88 1.02
CA GLN A 72 16.43 -6.65 2.03
C GLN A 72 15.97 -8.11 2.11
N LYS A 73 14.67 -8.35 2.04
CA LYS A 73 14.12 -9.72 2.04
C LYS A 73 14.55 -10.51 0.79
N ASN A 74 14.52 -9.87 -0.38
CA ASN A 74 14.94 -10.49 -1.63
C ASN A 74 16.46 -10.74 -1.69
N LEU A 75 17.26 -9.81 -1.19
CA LEU A 75 18.72 -9.95 -1.13
C LEU A 75 19.17 -11.00 -0.11
N SER A 76 18.33 -11.38 0.86
CA SER A 76 18.61 -12.46 1.81
C SER A 76 18.47 -13.87 1.21
N CYS A 77 17.92 -14.01 -0.02
CA CYS A 77 17.83 -15.26 -0.72
C CYS A 77 19.22 -15.80 -1.10
N ARG A 78 19.36 -17.13 -1.20
CA ARG A 78 20.64 -17.80 -1.46
C ARG A 78 21.27 -17.43 -2.81
N ASN A 79 20.45 -17.17 -3.81
CA ASN A 79 20.86 -16.85 -5.17
C ASN A 79 19.74 -16.10 -5.91
N LEU A 80 20.07 -15.55 -7.09
CA LEU A 80 19.13 -14.79 -7.91
C LEU A 80 17.90 -15.61 -8.35
N LYS A 81 18.07 -16.91 -8.65
CA LYS A 81 16.93 -17.76 -9.06
C LYS A 81 15.93 -17.94 -7.95
N ASP A 82 16.41 -18.12 -6.72
CA ASP A 82 15.53 -18.25 -5.55
C ASP A 82 14.81 -16.92 -5.25
N ALA A 83 15.50 -15.78 -5.39
CA ALA A 83 14.87 -14.47 -5.26
C ALA A 83 13.78 -14.25 -6.33
N GLN A 84 14.06 -14.55 -7.59
CA GLN A 84 13.08 -14.47 -8.68
C GLN A 84 11.88 -15.40 -8.45
N LYS A 85 12.13 -16.66 -8.05
CA LYS A 85 11.07 -17.61 -7.71
C LYS A 85 10.21 -17.09 -6.54
N ASN A 86 10.83 -16.54 -5.49
CA ASN A 86 10.13 -15.94 -4.38
C ASN A 86 9.19 -14.81 -4.84
N MET A 87 9.67 -13.90 -5.68
CA MET A 87 8.88 -12.81 -6.23
C MET A 87 7.68 -13.30 -7.05
N VAL A 88 7.88 -14.29 -7.92
CA VAL A 88 6.80 -14.86 -8.75
C VAL A 88 5.76 -15.55 -7.87
N VAL A 89 6.18 -16.41 -6.94
CA VAL A 89 5.27 -17.12 -6.04
C VAL A 89 4.51 -16.11 -5.16
N PHE A 90 5.22 -15.12 -4.61
CA PHE A 90 4.60 -14.06 -3.83
C PHE A 90 3.52 -13.30 -4.61
N SER A 91 3.78 -12.99 -5.89
CA SER A 91 2.81 -12.30 -6.75
C SER A 91 1.53 -13.11 -6.93
N PHE A 92 1.62 -14.42 -7.18
CA PHE A 92 0.44 -15.28 -7.26
C PHE A 92 -0.33 -15.37 -5.93
N VAL A 93 0.39 -15.54 -4.82
CA VAL A 93 -0.22 -15.56 -3.48
C VAL A 93 -0.91 -14.23 -3.19
N LEU A 94 -0.28 -13.10 -3.55
CA LEU A 94 -0.84 -11.77 -3.35
C LEU A 94 -2.18 -11.59 -4.11
N VAL A 95 -2.25 -11.99 -5.38
CA VAL A 95 -3.47 -11.92 -6.18
C VAL A 95 -4.59 -12.74 -5.53
N PHE A 96 -4.28 -13.97 -5.12
CA PHE A 96 -5.25 -14.84 -4.45
C PHE A 96 -5.75 -14.25 -3.12
N VAL A 97 -4.83 -13.80 -2.27
CA VAL A 97 -5.17 -13.20 -0.97
C VAL A 97 -5.96 -11.90 -1.14
N THR A 98 -5.59 -11.05 -2.11
CA THR A 98 -6.35 -9.83 -2.42
C THR A 98 -7.77 -10.17 -2.84
N GLY A 99 -7.97 -11.19 -3.68
CA GLY A 99 -9.30 -11.69 -4.05
C GLY A 99 -10.12 -12.11 -2.83
N LEU A 100 -9.51 -12.84 -1.88
CA LEU A 100 -10.18 -13.23 -0.64
C LEU A 100 -10.57 -12.02 0.22
N PHE A 101 -9.72 -11.00 0.32
CA PHE A 101 -10.05 -9.78 1.06
C PHE A 101 -11.16 -8.96 0.39
N MET A 102 -11.18 -8.88 -0.94
CA MET A 102 -12.28 -8.24 -1.65
C MET A 102 -13.61 -8.98 -1.42
N LEU A 103 -13.57 -10.31 -1.46
CA LEU A 103 -14.72 -11.14 -1.14
C LEU A 103 -15.20 -10.89 0.31
N LEU A 104 -14.28 -10.89 1.27
CA LEU A 104 -14.58 -10.57 2.67
C LEU A 104 -15.22 -9.19 2.79
N GLY A 105 -14.71 -8.18 2.09
CA GLY A 105 -15.28 -6.84 2.07
C GLY A 105 -16.75 -6.85 1.63
N SER A 106 -17.06 -7.53 0.52
CA SER A 106 -18.44 -7.66 0.04
C SER A 106 -19.35 -8.35 1.07
N LEU A 107 -18.86 -9.42 1.71
CA LEU A 107 -19.59 -10.14 2.75
C LEU A 107 -19.86 -9.27 3.98
N LEU A 108 -18.95 -8.39 4.36
CA LEU A 108 -19.14 -7.46 5.47
C LEU A 108 -20.25 -6.46 5.18
N TYR A 109 -20.37 -5.94 3.96
CA TYR A 109 -21.46 -5.05 3.57
C TYR A 109 -22.81 -5.78 3.62
N ILE A 110 -22.91 -7.00 3.08
CA ILE A 110 -24.13 -7.80 3.13
C ILE A 110 -24.54 -8.07 4.58
N TYR A 111 -23.56 -8.46 5.43
CA TYR A 111 -23.82 -8.69 6.85
C TYR A 111 -24.29 -7.41 7.55
N ALA A 112 -23.67 -6.27 7.29
CA ALA A 112 -24.06 -4.99 7.85
C ALA A 112 -25.52 -4.66 7.50
N GLU A 113 -25.89 -4.80 6.23
CA GLU A 113 -27.25 -4.56 5.76
C GLU A 113 -28.25 -5.50 6.42
N SER A 114 -27.95 -6.79 6.49
CA SER A 114 -28.82 -7.81 7.14
C SER A 114 -29.03 -7.57 8.63
N GLN A 115 -28.08 -6.94 9.31
CA GLN A 115 -28.12 -6.66 10.75
C GLN A 115 -28.54 -5.20 11.06
N GLY A 116 -28.77 -4.38 10.04
CA GLY A 116 -29.08 -2.95 10.20
C GLY A 116 -27.90 -2.16 10.79
N ILE A 117 -26.67 -2.57 10.50
CA ILE A 117 -25.45 -1.86 10.94
C ILE A 117 -25.11 -0.81 9.89
N GLU A 118 -25.19 0.45 10.28
CA GLU A 118 -24.80 1.56 9.42
C GLU A 118 -23.28 1.71 9.33
N VAL A 119 -22.77 2.17 8.18
CA VAL A 119 -21.36 2.51 8.04
C VAL A 119 -21.04 3.67 9.00
N PRO A 120 -20.01 3.54 9.87
CA PRO A 120 -19.67 4.60 10.81
C PRO A 120 -19.39 5.92 10.12
N LEU A 121 -19.96 7.01 10.67
CA LEU A 121 -19.71 8.36 10.21
C LEU A 121 -18.58 9.00 11.01
N MET A 122 -17.69 9.72 10.33
CA MET A 122 -16.67 10.55 10.96
C MET A 122 -16.68 11.91 10.26
N ASP A 123 -16.88 12.97 11.03
CA ASP A 123 -17.03 14.34 10.51
C ASP A 123 -18.14 14.47 9.44
N GLY A 124 -19.24 13.72 9.60
CA GLY A 124 -20.40 13.73 8.69
C GLY A 124 -20.20 12.95 7.38
N SER A 125 -19.05 12.29 7.20
CA SER A 125 -18.75 11.46 6.02
C SER A 125 -18.64 9.97 6.38
N PRO A 126 -19.18 9.04 5.55
CA PRO A 126 -19.04 7.61 5.77
C PRO A 126 -17.57 7.19 5.74
N LYS A 127 -17.11 6.54 6.81
CA LYS A 127 -15.77 5.94 6.89
C LYS A 127 -15.86 4.43 6.71
N THR A 128 -15.73 3.99 5.48
CA THR A 128 -15.83 2.56 5.08
C THR A 128 -14.77 1.70 5.74
N ASP A 129 -13.60 2.24 6.04
CA ASP A 129 -12.49 1.54 6.72
C ASP A 129 -12.85 1.12 8.16
N LEU A 130 -13.85 1.76 8.77
CA LEU A 130 -14.32 1.44 10.12
C LEU A 130 -15.40 0.36 10.14
N LEU A 131 -15.95 -0.03 8.98
CA LEU A 131 -17.03 -1.04 8.94
C LEU A 131 -16.56 -2.40 9.45
N PHE A 132 -15.38 -2.86 9.06
CA PHE A 132 -14.83 -4.13 9.53
C PHE A 132 -14.59 -4.14 11.05
N PRO A 133 -13.89 -3.16 11.65
CA PRO A 133 -13.80 -3.04 13.11
C PRO A 133 -15.16 -2.99 13.79
N GLU A 134 -16.13 -2.23 13.27
CA GLU A 134 -17.47 -2.12 13.85
C GLU A 134 -18.18 -3.47 13.88
N ILE A 135 -18.19 -4.21 12.77
CA ILE A 135 -18.78 -5.55 12.72
C ILE A 135 -18.06 -6.52 13.64
N ALA A 136 -16.72 -6.51 13.65
CA ALA A 136 -15.93 -7.43 14.45
C ALA A 136 -16.09 -7.21 15.97
N LEU A 137 -16.25 -5.95 16.39
CA LEU A 137 -16.32 -5.57 17.80
C LEU A 137 -17.76 -5.47 18.30
N ASN A 138 -18.67 -4.91 17.52
CA ASN A 138 -20.03 -4.57 17.93
C ASN A 138 -21.12 -5.33 17.16
N GLY A 139 -20.76 -6.06 16.09
CA GLY A 139 -21.68 -6.73 15.16
C GLY A 139 -22.32 -8.03 15.68
N ARG A 140 -22.37 -8.26 17.01
CA ARG A 140 -23.01 -9.42 17.65
C ARG A 140 -22.42 -10.79 17.26
N LEU A 141 -21.22 -10.82 16.68
CA LEU A 141 -20.53 -12.07 16.31
C LEU A 141 -19.92 -12.81 17.50
N GLY A 142 -19.99 -12.23 18.69
CA GLY A 142 -19.49 -12.80 19.93
C GLY A 142 -18.04 -12.39 20.26
N ILE A 143 -17.71 -12.50 21.55
CA ILE A 143 -16.44 -12.04 22.12
C ILE A 143 -15.21 -12.74 21.48
N ALA A 144 -15.36 -13.99 21.05
CA ALA A 144 -14.27 -14.74 20.42
C ALA A 144 -13.82 -14.08 19.10
N VAL A 145 -14.76 -13.58 18.28
CA VAL A 145 -14.48 -12.88 17.04
C VAL A 145 -13.79 -11.55 17.34
N ALA A 146 -14.31 -10.78 18.30
CA ALA A 146 -13.72 -9.49 18.70
C ALA A 146 -12.28 -9.66 19.19
N VAL A 147 -12.01 -10.63 20.06
CA VAL A 147 -10.66 -10.91 20.58
C VAL A 147 -9.72 -11.36 19.45
N THR A 148 -10.16 -12.28 18.60
CA THR A 148 -9.35 -12.76 17.48
C THR A 148 -9.04 -11.64 16.50
N PHE A 149 -10.02 -10.76 16.21
CA PHE A 149 -9.83 -9.58 15.35
C PHE A 149 -8.77 -8.64 15.93
N ILE A 150 -8.88 -8.28 17.23
CA ILE A 150 -7.90 -7.39 17.88
C ILE A 150 -6.50 -8.00 17.87
N LEU A 151 -6.37 -9.27 18.21
CA LEU A 151 -5.09 -9.96 18.22
C LEU A 151 -4.48 -10.03 16.80
N GLY A 152 -5.30 -10.31 15.79
CA GLY A 152 -4.88 -10.31 14.39
C GLY A 152 -4.45 -8.94 13.92
N LEU A 153 -5.19 -7.90 14.27
CA LEU A 153 -4.87 -6.50 13.95
C LEU A 153 -3.54 -6.07 14.58
N ILE A 154 -3.35 -6.36 15.88
CA ILE A 154 -2.10 -6.06 16.58
C ILE A 154 -0.93 -6.82 15.94
N ALA A 155 -1.09 -8.11 15.63
CA ALA A 155 -0.03 -8.92 15.03
C ALA A 155 0.35 -8.38 13.64
N ALA A 156 -0.62 -8.00 12.81
CA ALA A 156 -0.37 -7.43 11.49
C ALA A 156 0.34 -6.08 11.58
N ALA A 157 -0.13 -5.18 12.46
CA ALA A 157 0.46 -3.87 12.67
C ALA A 157 1.90 -3.98 13.20
N TYR A 158 2.13 -4.87 14.18
CA TYR A 158 3.46 -5.10 14.76
C TYR A 158 4.45 -5.64 13.72
N SER A 159 4.05 -6.63 12.92
CA SER A 159 4.90 -7.20 11.87
C SER A 159 5.34 -6.15 10.84
N SER A 160 4.43 -5.30 10.41
CA SER A 160 4.72 -4.23 9.43
C SER A 160 5.62 -3.14 10.04
N ALA A 161 5.33 -2.73 11.28
CA ALA A 161 6.11 -1.71 11.97
C ALA A 161 7.55 -2.16 12.26
N ASP A 162 7.74 -3.40 12.71
CA ASP A 162 9.07 -3.97 12.99
C ASP A 162 9.94 -4.03 11.72
N SER A 163 9.36 -4.49 10.62
CA SER A 163 10.02 -4.55 9.33
C SER A 163 10.47 -3.17 8.85
N ALA A 164 9.57 -2.18 8.88
CA ALA A 164 9.87 -0.80 8.49
C ALA A 164 10.94 -0.17 9.38
N LEU A 165 10.84 -0.34 10.70
CA LEU A 165 11.83 0.17 11.67
C LEU A 165 13.21 -0.43 11.44
N THR A 166 13.27 -1.73 11.16
CA THR A 166 14.54 -2.43 10.90
C THR A 166 15.18 -1.89 9.63
N SER A 167 14.40 -1.72 8.54
CA SER A 167 14.88 -1.19 7.27
C SER A 167 15.39 0.25 7.41
N LEU A 168 14.59 1.13 8.02
CA LEU A 168 14.97 2.53 8.27
C LEU A 168 16.22 2.66 9.15
N THR A 169 16.29 1.87 10.23
CA THR A 169 17.43 1.87 11.13
C THR A 169 18.68 1.41 10.39
N THR A 170 18.58 0.36 9.58
CA THR A 170 19.72 -0.21 8.85
C THR A 170 20.24 0.78 7.81
N SER A 171 19.36 1.30 6.95
CA SER A 171 19.73 2.30 5.94
C SER A 171 20.38 3.53 6.58
N PHE A 172 19.78 4.08 7.63
CA PHE A 172 20.33 5.26 8.29
C PHE A 172 21.69 5.01 8.90
N CYS A 173 21.88 3.85 9.54
CA CYS A 173 23.16 3.47 10.13
C CYS A 173 24.26 3.25 9.08
N ILE A 174 23.93 2.66 7.94
CA ILE A 174 24.91 2.37 6.88
C ILE A 174 25.18 3.62 6.06
N ASP A 175 24.13 4.25 5.52
CA ASP A 175 24.27 5.29 4.49
C ASP A 175 24.67 6.65 5.07
N PHE A 176 24.14 7.01 6.26
CA PHE A 176 24.40 8.31 6.87
C PHE A 176 25.46 8.28 7.97
N LEU A 177 25.43 7.26 8.84
CA LEU A 177 26.34 7.20 9.98
C LEU A 177 27.64 6.44 9.69
N ASN A 178 27.75 5.75 8.54
CA ASN A 178 28.92 4.93 8.18
C ASN A 178 29.32 4.00 9.34
N LEU A 179 28.38 3.20 9.84
CA LEU A 179 28.49 2.42 11.06
C LEU A 179 29.73 1.52 11.10
N GLU A 180 30.20 1.05 9.95
CA GLU A 180 31.39 0.18 9.82
C GLU A 180 32.70 0.80 10.33
N LYS A 181 32.78 2.13 10.41
CA LYS A 181 33.96 2.86 10.91
C LYS A 181 34.12 2.80 12.42
N TYR A 182 33.13 2.28 13.16
CA TYR A 182 33.13 2.27 14.61
C TYR A 182 33.42 0.87 15.19
N PRO A 183 34.07 0.77 16.37
CA PRO A 183 34.25 -0.49 17.09
C PRO A 183 32.89 -1.16 17.40
N GLU A 184 32.84 -2.49 17.45
CA GLU A 184 31.60 -3.27 17.59
C GLU A 184 30.69 -2.85 18.78
N LYS A 185 31.32 -2.58 19.95
CA LYS A 185 30.59 -2.05 21.12
C LYS A 185 29.87 -0.73 20.82
N LYS A 186 30.51 0.16 20.08
CA LYS A 186 29.95 1.46 19.71
C LYS A 186 28.89 1.32 18.66
N GLN A 187 29.04 0.38 17.70
CA GLN A 187 28.02 0.07 16.69
C GLN A 187 26.70 -0.34 17.34
N LYS A 188 26.73 -1.22 18.36
CA LYS A 188 25.49 -1.65 19.07
C LYS A 188 24.78 -0.47 19.73
N SER A 189 25.56 0.45 20.35
CA SER A 189 24.96 1.64 20.96
C SER A 189 24.36 2.60 19.94
N ILE A 190 25.04 2.82 18.81
CA ILE A 190 24.53 3.67 17.72
C ILE A 190 23.25 3.09 17.15
N ARG A 191 23.22 1.79 16.79
CA ARG A 191 22.02 1.12 16.29
C ARG A 191 20.84 1.30 17.24
N LYS A 192 21.03 1.05 18.54
CA LYS A 192 19.96 1.21 19.53
C LYS A 192 19.41 2.63 19.59
N LYS A 193 20.29 3.64 19.58
CA LYS A 193 19.87 5.05 19.59
C LYS A 193 19.13 5.43 18.30
N THR A 194 19.64 5.00 17.14
CA THR A 194 19.00 5.22 15.86
C THR A 194 17.64 4.54 15.79
N HIS A 195 17.54 3.30 16.26
CA HIS A 195 16.27 2.57 16.30
C HIS A 195 15.22 3.28 17.16
N ILE A 196 15.60 3.77 18.34
CA ILE A 196 14.70 4.57 19.19
C ILE A 196 14.29 5.86 18.47
N GLY A 197 15.25 6.56 17.84
CA GLY A 197 14.97 7.76 17.08
C GLY A 197 13.98 7.52 15.92
N MET A 198 14.18 6.43 15.16
CA MET A 198 13.27 6.02 14.08
C MET A 198 11.89 5.62 14.61
N SER A 199 11.82 4.96 15.78
CA SER A 199 10.55 4.64 16.43
C SER A 199 9.74 5.89 16.78
N VAL A 200 10.40 6.89 17.36
CA VAL A 200 9.78 8.18 17.67
C VAL A 200 9.31 8.88 16.39
N LEU A 201 10.15 8.90 15.36
CA LEU A 201 9.80 9.48 14.06
C LEU A 201 8.58 8.78 13.45
N LEU A 202 8.52 7.43 13.48
CA LEU A 202 7.39 6.66 12.96
C LEU A 202 6.10 7.01 13.73
N ILE A 203 6.16 7.12 15.06
CA ILE A 203 5.00 7.52 15.87
C ILE A 203 4.52 8.91 15.46
N LEU A 204 5.42 9.87 15.29
CA LEU A 204 5.08 11.22 14.85
C LEU A 204 4.43 11.21 13.45
N VAL A 205 4.96 10.43 12.52
CA VAL A 205 4.40 10.27 11.17
C VAL A 205 2.99 9.68 11.25
N VAL A 206 2.77 8.62 12.04
CA VAL A 206 1.44 8.01 12.21
C VAL A 206 0.43 9.01 12.79
N ILE A 207 0.85 9.79 13.81
CA ILE A 207 0.01 10.85 14.38
C ILE A 207 -0.33 11.91 13.34
N LEU A 208 0.67 12.35 12.56
CA LEU A 208 0.48 13.34 11.50
C LEU A 208 -0.51 12.85 10.44
N PHE A 209 -0.35 11.61 9.98
CA PHE A 209 -1.25 10.99 9.01
C PHE A 209 -2.69 10.90 9.51
N LYS A 210 -2.90 10.63 10.80
CA LYS A 210 -4.24 10.63 11.42
C LYS A 210 -4.99 11.97 11.24
N TYR A 211 -4.27 13.09 11.21
CA TYR A 211 -4.87 14.43 11.07
C TYR A 211 -4.94 14.92 9.62
N ILE A 212 -4.15 14.36 8.71
CA ILE A 212 -4.07 14.82 7.32
C ILE A 212 -4.95 13.97 6.40
N LEU A 213 -5.11 12.67 6.70
CA LEU A 213 -5.87 11.75 5.86
C LEU A 213 -7.36 11.78 6.22
N ASP A 214 -8.12 12.62 5.51
CA ASP A 214 -9.59 12.69 5.61
C ASP A 214 -10.30 11.63 4.77
N ARG A 215 -9.58 10.96 3.86
CA ARG A 215 -10.12 9.99 2.90
C ARG A 215 -9.81 8.55 3.33
N ASN A 216 -10.28 7.61 2.51
CA ASN A 216 -9.88 6.21 2.58
C ASN A 216 -8.34 6.10 2.69
N VAL A 217 -7.86 5.36 3.69
CA VAL A 217 -6.43 5.26 4.03
C VAL A 217 -5.61 4.73 2.85
N ILE A 218 -6.15 3.75 2.09
CA ILE A 218 -5.45 3.16 0.94
C ILE A 218 -5.28 4.20 -0.17
N ASP A 219 -6.32 4.95 -0.51
CA ASP A 219 -6.25 5.98 -1.56
C ASP A 219 -5.28 7.12 -1.16
N GLY A 220 -5.29 7.51 0.11
CA GLY A 220 -4.34 8.46 0.68
C GLY A 220 -2.90 7.98 0.58
N LEU A 221 -2.63 6.73 0.97
CA LEU A 221 -1.29 6.13 0.88
C LEU A 221 -0.79 6.02 -0.57
N LEU A 222 -1.64 5.57 -1.50
CA LEU A 222 -1.28 5.46 -2.91
C LEU A 222 -1.05 6.84 -3.55
N THR A 223 -1.78 7.86 -3.11
CA THR A 223 -1.55 9.24 -3.54
C THR A 223 -0.17 9.73 -3.07
N VAL A 224 0.15 9.58 -1.78
CA VAL A 224 1.47 9.94 -1.23
C VAL A 224 2.58 9.14 -1.92
N ALA A 225 2.36 7.85 -2.17
CA ALA A 225 3.30 7.00 -2.91
C ALA A 225 3.54 7.55 -4.33
N GLY A 226 2.50 8.02 -5.02
CA GLY A 226 2.63 8.64 -6.35
C GLY A 226 3.58 9.83 -6.37
N TYR A 227 3.55 10.65 -5.32
CA TYR A 227 4.47 11.79 -5.19
C TYR A 227 5.87 11.39 -4.75
N THR A 228 6.02 10.45 -3.83
CA THR A 228 7.31 10.09 -3.22
C THR A 228 8.11 9.07 -4.03
N TYR A 229 7.45 8.05 -4.58
CA TYR A 229 8.12 7.02 -5.38
C TYR A 229 8.45 7.45 -6.81
N GLY A 230 7.75 8.47 -7.35
CA GLY A 230 8.06 8.96 -8.69
C GLY A 230 9.51 9.39 -8.87
N PRO A 231 10.06 10.28 -8.02
CA PRO A 231 11.46 10.67 -8.07
C PRO A 231 12.43 9.49 -7.91
N LEU A 232 12.11 8.52 -7.05
CA LEU A 232 12.91 7.30 -6.89
C LEU A 232 12.90 6.48 -8.19
N LEU A 233 11.74 6.29 -8.81
CA LEU A 233 11.62 5.59 -10.09
C LEU A 233 12.48 6.25 -11.17
N GLY A 234 12.44 7.57 -11.26
CA GLY A 234 13.24 8.33 -12.22
C GLY A 234 14.74 8.19 -11.99
N LEU A 235 15.20 8.25 -10.74
CA LEU A 235 16.60 8.05 -10.35
C LEU A 235 17.08 6.64 -10.71
N PHE A 236 16.32 5.61 -10.33
CA PHE A 236 16.66 4.23 -10.62
C PHE A 236 16.64 3.94 -12.12
N ALA A 237 15.61 4.39 -12.82
CA ALA A 237 15.54 4.23 -14.27
C ALA A 237 16.74 4.90 -14.95
N PHE A 238 17.11 6.10 -14.52
CA PHE A 238 18.29 6.79 -15.05
C PHE A 238 19.57 5.97 -14.81
N GLY A 239 19.77 5.47 -13.60
CA GLY A 239 20.96 4.66 -13.26
C GLY A 239 21.04 3.32 -13.99
N ILE A 240 19.90 2.67 -14.26
CA ILE A 240 19.85 1.37 -14.95
C ILE A 240 19.94 1.52 -16.46
N PHE A 241 19.23 2.49 -17.04
CA PHE A 241 19.10 2.59 -18.50
C PHE A 241 20.10 3.55 -19.14
N THR A 242 20.91 4.29 -18.35
CA THR A 242 21.91 5.21 -18.89
C THR A 242 23.28 5.00 -18.26
N SER A 243 24.33 5.32 -19.01
CA SER A 243 25.72 5.36 -18.50
C SER A 243 26.20 6.81 -18.26
N TYR A 244 25.27 7.78 -18.28
CA TYR A 244 25.64 9.17 -18.15
C TYR A 244 26.02 9.53 -16.71
N LYS A 245 27.09 10.31 -16.54
CA LYS A 245 27.42 10.93 -15.27
C LYS A 245 26.61 12.21 -15.13
N ILE A 246 26.19 12.54 -13.92
CA ILE A 246 25.42 13.73 -13.62
C ILE A 246 26.18 14.66 -12.66
N HIS A 247 25.71 15.88 -12.55
CA HIS A 247 26.17 16.83 -11.55
C HIS A 247 25.36 16.64 -10.26
N ASP A 248 25.90 15.92 -9.28
CA ASP A 248 25.21 15.57 -8.02
C ASP A 248 24.59 16.78 -7.30
N ARG A 249 25.27 17.93 -7.35
CA ARG A 249 24.79 19.18 -6.75
C ARG A 249 23.42 19.64 -7.31
N HIS A 250 23.09 19.29 -8.55
CA HIS A 250 21.85 19.73 -9.21
C HIS A 250 20.72 18.70 -9.08
N VAL A 251 20.98 17.51 -8.59
CA VAL A 251 19.96 16.44 -8.43
C VAL A 251 18.81 16.91 -7.57
N TRP A 252 19.09 17.60 -6.46
CA TRP A 252 18.05 18.12 -5.57
C TRP A 252 17.08 19.09 -6.27
N TRP A 253 17.59 19.92 -7.17
CA TRP A 253 16.76 20.84 -7.95
C TRP A 253 15.87 20.10 -8.95
N VAL A 254 16.36 19.02 -9.53
CA VAL A 254 15.57 18.15 -10.41
C VAL A 254 14.45 17.47 -9.62
N LEU A 255 14.75 16.89 -8.45
CA LEU A 255 13.76 16.22 -7.60
C LEU A 255 12.68 17.19 -7.14
N LEU A 256 13.07 18.35 -6.61
CA LEU A 256 12.13 19.37 -6.16
C LEU A 256 11.30 19.95 -7.33
N GLY A 257 11.94 20.17 -8.49
CA GLY A 257 11.27 20.63 -9.70
C GLY A 257 10.24 19.61 -10.21
N ALA A 258 10.59 18.33 -10.24
CA ALA A 258 9.67 17.26 -10.63
C ALA A 258 8.49 17.16 -9.67
N LEU A 259 8.74 17.22 -8.35
CA LEU A 259 7.69 17.26 -7.33
C LEU A 259 6.78 18.47 -7.47
N ALA A 260 7.32 19.65 -7.70
CA ALA A 260 6.52 20.86 -7.90
C ALA A 260 5.65 20.75 -9.16
N LEU A 261 6.22 20.29 -10.28
CA LEU A 261 5.49 20.11 -11.53
C LEU A 261 4.37 19.08 -11.39
N ILE A 262 4.65 17.92 -10.80
CA ILE A 262 3.63 16.88 -10.63
C ILE A 262 2.55 17.32 -9.65
N SER A 263 2.88 18.12 -8.62
CA SER A 263 1.89 18.69 -7.71
C SER A 263 0.97 19.68 -8.42
N ILE A 264 1.52 20.52 -9.31
CA ILE A 264 0.71 21.41 -10.14
C ILE A 264 -0.21 20.59 -11.06
N ILE A 265 0.35 19.63 -11.79
CA ILE A 265 -0.40 18.78 -12.72
C ILE A 265 -1.50 18.00 -11.99
N GLY A 266 -1.18 17.40 -10.83
CA GLY A 266 -2.13 16.59 -10.03
C GLY A 266 -3.29 17.38 -9.43
N ASN A 267 -3.13 18.70 -9.27
CA ASN A 267 -4.16 19.59 -8.77
C ASN A 267 -4.91 20.36 -9.90
N LEU A 268 -4.64 20.07 -11.17
CA LEU A 268 -5.39 20.65 -12.27
C LEU A 268 -6.82 20.07 -12.29
N ASP A 269 -7.80 20.95 -12.45
CA ASP A 269 -9.18 20.55 -12.61
C ASP A 269 -9.39 19.75 -13.90
N ALA A 270 -10.27 18.75 -13.83
CA ALA A 270 -10.64 17.94 -14.99
C ALA A 270 -11.11 18.81 -16.17
N ALA A 271 -11.80 19.93 -15.91
CA ALA A 271 -12.22 20.87 -16.94
C ALA A 271 -11.04 21.43 -17.73
N THR A 272 -9.93 21.76 -17.07
CA THR A 272 -8.70 22.27 -17.71
C THR A 272 -8.02 21.20 -18.56
N LEU A 273 -8.18 19.93 -18.21
CA LEU A 273 -7.63 18.76 -18.90
C LEU A 273 -8.61 18.15 -19.94
N GLY A 274 -9.64 18.89 -20.35
CA GLY A 274 -10.63 18.41 -21.32
C GLY A 274 -11.49 17.25 -20.80
N GLY A 275 -11.74 17.20 -19.51
CA GLY A 275 -12.49 16.15 -18.83
C GLY A 275 -11.64 14.97 -18.33
N TYR A 276 -10.32 15.00 -18.57
CA TYR A 276 -9.41 13.94 -18.12
C TYR A 276 -9.17 14.01 -16.61
N GLN A 277 -9.46 12.92 -15.92
CA GLN A 277 -9.23 12.79 -14.48
C GLN A 277 -7.94 12.00 -14.24
N LEU A 278 -6.97 12.65 -13.61
CA LEU A 278 -5.70 12.03 -13.24
C LEU A 278 -5.89 10.98 -12.14
N GLY A 279 -5.17 9.87 -12.28
CA GLY A 279 -5.18 8.74 -11.35
C GLY A 279 -3.75 8.30 -10.98
N TYR A 280 -3.53 6.99 -10.94
CA TYR A 280 -2.23 6.40 -10.55
C TYR A 280 -1.13 6.61 -11.60
N GLU A 281 -1.43 7.08 -12.80
CA GLU A 281 -0.46 7.47 -13.82
C GLU A 281 0.40 8.67 -13.42
N LEU A 282 0.03 9.41 -12.36
CA LEU A 282 0.89 10.45 -11.79
C LEU A 282 2.26 9.92 -11.36
N LEU A 283 2.33 8.68 -10.88
CA LEU A 283 3.59 8.07 -10.45
C LEU A 283 4.57 7.88 -11.61
N PRO A 284 4.24 7.15 -12.71
CA PRO A 284 5.15 7.04 -13.85
C PRO A 284 5.44 8.37 -14.53
N LEU A 285 4.48 9.31 -14.54
CA LEU A 285 4.71 10.65 -15.07
C LEU A 285 5.75 11.42 -14.23
N ASN A 286 5.67 11.37 -12.92
CA ASN A 286 6.64 11.94 -11.99
C ASN A 286 8.03 11.30 -12.18
N GLY A 287 8.09 9.97 -12.36
CA GLY A 287 9.32 9.25 -12.68
C GLY A 287 9.93 9.71 -14.00
N LEU A 288 9.11 9.90 -15.03
CA LEU A 288 9.55 10.41 -16.33
C LEU A 288 10.08 11.86 -16.24
N LEU A 289 9.38 12.74 -15.54
CA LEU A 289 9.84 14.11 -15.30
C LEU A 289 11.20 14.14 -14.61
N THR A 290 11.37 13.31 -13.60
CA THR A 290 12.65 13.17 -12.89
C THR A 290 13.74 12.63 -13.81
N PHE A 291 13.46 11.57 -14.57
CA PHE A 291 14.40 11.01 -15.54
C PHE A 291 14.87 12.05 -16.56
N LEU A 292 13.93 12.79 -17.17
CA LEU A 292 14.24 13.84 -18.15
C LEU A 292 15.04 14.97 -17.50
N GLY A 293 14.69 15.37 -16.29
CA GLY A 293 15.45 16.37 -15.54
C GLY A 293 16.90 15.94 -15.28
N LEU A 294 17.12 14.64 -14.97
CA LEU A 294 18.48 14.09 -14.81
C LEU A 294 19.27 14.07 -16.13
N VAL A 295 18.60 13.79 -17.24
CA VAL A 295 19.23 13.89 -18.59
C VAL A 295 19.70 15.31 -18.89
N LEU A 296 18.96 16.34 -18.46
CA LEU A 296 19.34 17.75 -18.66
C LEU A 296 20.59 18.16 -17.88
N ILE A 297 20.82 17.58 -16.70
CA ILE A 297 22.00 17.89 -15.85
C ILE A 297 23.18 16.93 -16.08
N ARG A 298 23.16 16.13 -17.15
CA ARG A 298 24.24 15.22 -17.51
C ARG A 298 25.55 15.98 -17.75
N ARG A 299 26.66 15.37 -17.34
CA ARG A 299 28.00 15.81 -17.73
C ARG A 299 28.25 15.36 -19.16
N LYS A 300 28.80 16.24 -19.99
CA LYS A 300 29.31 15.88 -21.32
C LYS A 300 30.56 15.02 -21.18
#